data_bac5045bf5c49d53062a92e997181d96
#
_entry.id   bac5045bf5c49d53062a92e997181d96
#
_cell.length_a   1.000
_cell.length_b   1.000
_cell.length_c   1.000
_cell.angle_alpha   90.00
_cell.angle_beta   90.00
_cell.angle_gamma   90.00
#
_symmetry.space_group_name_H-M   'P 1'
#
loop_
_entity.id
_entity.type
_entity.pdbx_description
1 polymer ?
#
loop_
_entity_poly.entity_id
_entity_poly.type
_entity_poly.pdbx_seq_one_letter_code
_entity_poly.pdbx_strand_id
1 'polypeptide(L)'
;MKTIYAKCLLRACAKLQAIVDKIDDLVLKKALASFMDTSPASAQYDKILEHTFQKDILIYINGIVENIYTSFSLQDRIYIDYKYFKKMDKKAYENLDFSSRAYFRRQLALIKKFAVELEKKGVDDEFFERELKKISAVRSIYDQVQREESNYNKKTNKKTLPVKVKKSA
;
A
#
# COMPACT_ATOMS: atom_id res chain seq x y z
N MET A 1 8.31 0.34 11.43
CA MET A 1 7.07 0.01 10.67
C MET A 1 7.19 -1.34 9.98
N LYS A 2 6.13 -2.16 9.99
CA LYS A 2 6.08 -3.45 9.27
C LYS A 2 6.16 -3.24 7.75
N THR A 3 6.91 -4.10 7.07
CA THR A 3 7.09 -4.00 5.61
C THR A 3 5.79 -4.17 4.82
N ILE A 4 4.81 -4.89 5.36
CA ILE A 4 3.48 -5.06 4.75
C ILE A 4 2.71 -3.73 4.69
N TYR A 5 2.82 -2.89 5.72
CA TYR A 5 2.18 -1.57 5.75
C TYR A 5 2.84 -0.62 4.75
N ALA A 6 4.18 -0.64 4.69
CA ALA A 6 4.94 0.13 3.70
C ALA A 6 4.55 -0.24 2.25
N LYS A 7 4.39 -1.53 1.94
CA LYS A 7 3.89 -2.00 0.63
C LYS A 7 2.46 -1.55 0.37
N CYS A 8 1.61 -1.61 1.40
CA CYS A 8 0.22 -1.16 1.31
C CYS A 8 0.16 0.34 0.95
N LEU A 9 0.95 1.17 1.64
CA LEU A 9 1.00 2.61 1.38
C LEU A 9 1.49 2.96 -0.01
N LEU A 10 2.55 2.33 -0.50
CA LEU A 10 3.02 2.52 -1.88
C LEU A 10 1.92 2.18 -2.91
N ARG A 11 1.15 1.12 -2.68
CA ARG A 11 0.02 0.76 -3.55
C ARG A 11 -1.17 1.71 -3.43
N ALA A 12 -1.45 2.20 -2.21
CA ALA A 12 -2.52 3.16 -1.98
C ALA A 12 -2.20 4.50 -2.66
N CYS A 13 -0.98 5.01 -2.51
CA CYS A 13 -0.53 6.23 -3.16
C CYS A 13 -0.54 6.12 -4.69
N ALA A 14 -0.20 4.95 -5.24
CA ALA A 14 -0.32 4.69 -6.68
C ALA A 14 -1.75 4.79 -7.23
N LYS A 15 -2.76 4.66 -6.36
CA LYS A 15 -4.19 4.71 -6.68
C LYS A 15 -4.90 5.89 -6.02
N LEU A 16 -4.13 6.84 -5.48
CA LEU A 16 -4.66 7.89 -4.61
C LEU A 16 -5.84 8.63 -5.26
N GLN A 17 -5.68 9.09 -6.49
CA GLN A 17 -6.73 9.84 -7.17
C GLN A 17 -8.04 9.04 -7.24
N ALA A 18 -7.98 7.77 -7.65
CA ALA A 18 -9.16 6.92 -7.73
C ALA A 18 -9.80 6.62 -6.35
N ILE A 19 -9.00 6.66 -5.27
CA ILE A 19 -9.50 6.49 -3.91
C ILE A 19 -10.19 7.78 -3.45
N VAL A 20 -9.57 8.93 -3.71
CA VAL A 20 -10.11 10.26 -3.38
C VAL A 20 -11.43 10.49 -4.11
N ASP A 21 -11.48 10.24 -5.42
CA ASP A 21 -12.70 10.39 -6.23
C ASP A 21 -13.86 9.56 -5.64
N LYS A 22 -13.59 8.33 -5.22
CA LYS A 22 -14.60 7.48 -4.57
C LYS A 22 -15.07 8.02 -3.22
N ILE A 23 -14.18 8.62 -2.44
CA ILE A 23 -14.55 9.26 -1.16
C ILE A 23 -15.43 10.48 -1.45
N ASP A 24 -15.07 11.30 -2.43
CA ASP A 24 -15.86 12.48 -2.83
C ASP A 24 -17.26 12.08 -3.32
N ASP A 25 -17.37 11.01 -4.11
CA ASP A 25 -18.65 10.43 -4.53
C ASP A 25 -19.50 9.96 -3.33
N LEU A 26 -18.85 9.35 -2.32
CA LEU A 26 -19.55 8.91 -1.10
C LEU A 26 -20.04 10.10 -0.28
N VAL A 27 -19.22 11.14 -0.14
CA VAL A 27 -19.59 12.39 0.54
C VAL A 27 -20.79 13.04 -0.16
N LEU A 28 -20.72 13.18 -1.49
CA LEU A 28 -21.81 13.74 -2.28
C LEU A 28 -23.11 12.95 -2.14
N LYS A 29 -23.05 11.62 -2.27
CA LYS A 29 -24.23 10.75 -2.10
C LYS A 29 -24.86 10.88 -0.73
N LYS A 30 -24.03 10.97 0.33
CA LYS A 30 -24.54 11.16 1.71
C LYS A 30 -25.12 12.54 1.92
N ALA A 31 -24.50 13.58 1.37
CA ALA A 31 -25.04 14.94 1.41
C ALA A 31 -26.40 15.02 0.70
N LEU A 32 -26.53 14.42 -0.47
CA LEU A 32 -27.81 14.38 -1.21
C LEU A 32 -28.86 13.55 -0.47
N ALA A 33 -28.49 12.38 0.09
CA ALA A 33 -29.42 11.57 0.86
C ALA A 33 -29.92 12.28 2.11
N SER A 34 -29.14 13.19 2.70
CA SER A 34 -29.54 13.97 3.87
C SER A 34 -30.74 14.89 3.62
N PHE A 35 -30.99 15.28 2.38
CA PHE A 35 -32.17 16.06 2.03
C PHE A 35 -33.45 15.21 1.92
N MET A 36 -33.33 13.88 1.82
CA MET A 36 -34.45 12.97 1.61
C MET A 36 -34.71 12.05 2.81
N ASP A 37 -33.82 12.00 3.78
CA ASP A 37 -33.86 11.04 4.89
C ASP A 37 -34.40 11.70 6.17
N THR A 38 -35.19 10.92 6.92
CA THR A 38 -35.72 11.29 8.24
C THR A 38 -34.73 11.03 9.38
N SER A 39 -33.53 10.55 9.07
CA SER A 39 -32.48 10.33 10.09
C SER A 39 -32.01 11.65 10.71
N PRO A 40 -31.56 11.64 11.98
CA PRO A 40 -31.03 12.84 12.60
C PRO A 40 -29.90 13.45 11.78
N ALA A 41 -29.99 14.73 11.45
CA ALA A 41 -29.01 15.46 10.64
C ALA A 41 -27.59 15.36 11.20
N SER A 42 -27.43 15.25 12.53
CA SER A 42 -26.14 15.06 13.21
C SER A 42 -25.43 13.76 12.79
N ALA A 43 -26.15 12.64 12.70
CA ALA A 43 -25.54 11.35 12.35
C ALA A 43 -25.06 11.30 10.88
N GLN A 44 -25.64 12.08 10.01
CA GLN A 44 -25.23 12.19 8.61
C GLN A 44 -24.03 13.12 8.48
N TYR A 45 -24.03 14.21 9.23
CA TYR A 45 -22.90 15.15 9.30
C TYR A 45 -21.63 14.47 9.80
N ASP A 46 -21.71 13.66 10.86
CA ASP A 46 -20.58 12.92 11.40
C ASP A 46 -19.94 11.98 10.36
N LYS A 47 -20.77 11.30 9.55
CA LYS A 47 -20.28 10.44 8.47
C LYS A 47 -19.60 11.20 7.33
N ILE A 48 -20.09 12.38 6.99
CA ILE A 48 -19.48 13.27 6.00
C ILE A 48 -18.12 13.74 6.50
N LEU A 49 -18.05 14.20 7.76
CA LEU A 49 -16.79 14.61 8.39
C LEU A 49 -15.77 13.46 8.45
N GLU A 50 -16.21 12.26 8.81
CA GLU A 50 -15.33 11.09 8.84
C GLU A 50 -14.70 10.82 7.46
N HIS A 51 -15.49 10.85 6.38
CA HIS A 51 -14.96 10.65 5.03
C HIS A 51 -14.03 11.76 4.59
N THR A 52 -14.35 13.01 4.90
CA THR A 52 -13.48 14.16 4.61
C THR A 52 -12.14 14.01 5.34
N PHE A 53 -12.17 13.65 6.62
CA PHE A 53 -10.98 13.41 7.40
C PHE A 53 -10.13 12.24 6.85
N GLN A 54 -10.76 11.15 6.40
CA GLN A 54 -10.08 10.04 5.74
C GLN A 54 -9.37 10.49 4.45
N LYS A 55 -9.99 11.37 3.66
CA LYS A 55 -9.39 11.96 2.47
C LYS A 55 -8.16 12.80 2.82
N ASP A 56 -8.27 13.68 3.83
CA ASP A 56 -7.18 14.56 4.26
C ASP A 56 -5.98 13.75 4.76
N ILE A 57 -6.21 12.68 5.53
CA ILE A 57 -5.16 11.75 5.95
C ILE A 57 -4.46 11.13 4.73
N LEU A 58 -5.19 10.69 3.72
CA LEU A 58 -4.60 10.07 2.53
C LEU A 58 -3.74 11.07 1.75
N ILE A 59 -4.20 12.31 1.59
CA ILE A 59 -3.44 13.38 0.92
C ILE A 59 -2.16 13.68 1.70
N TYR A 60 -2.26 13.80 3.03
CA TYR A 60 -1.11 14.02 3.91
C TYR A 60 -0.07 12.89 3.79
N ILE A 61 -0.51 11.64 3.85
CA ILE A 61 0.36 10.47 3.69
C ILE A 61 1.01 10.43 2.31
N ASN A 62 0.28 10.78 1.25
CA ASN A 62 0.85 10.86 -0.09
C ASN A 62 2.00 11.87 -0.15
N GLY A 63 1.85 13.03 0.46
CA GLY A 63 2.94 14.02 0.55
C GLY A 63 4.17 13.47 1.27
N ILE A 64 4.00 12.71 2.36
CA ILE A 64 5.11 12.03 3.04
C ILE A 64 5.77 10.99 2.11
N VAL A 65 4.97 10.17 1.42
CA VAL A 65 5.48 9.15 0.49
C VAL A 65 6.26 9.78 -0.67
N GLU A 66 5.78 10.88 -1.24
CA GLU A 66 6.47 11.63 -2.29
C GLU A 66 7.80 12.20 -1.79
N ASN A 67 7.84 12.78 -0.60
CA ASN A 67 9.07 13.29 0.00
C ASN A 67 10.12 12.18 0.22
N ILE A 68 9.70 11.00 0.68
CA ILE A 68 10.58 9.86 0.84
C ILE A 68 11.05 9.35 -0.54
N TYR A 69 10.14 9.23 -1.50
CA TYR A 69 10.45 8.80 -2.86
C TYR A 69 11.49 9.71 -3.52
N THR A 70 11.36 11.03 -3.40
CA THR A 70 12.32 11.97 -3.98
C THR A 70 13.71 11.91 -3.33
N SER A 71 13.80 11.49 -2.07
CA SER A 71 15.07 11.30 -1.35
C SER A 71 15.85 10.04 -1.77
N PHE A 72 15.22 9.12 -2.49
CA PHE A 72 15.83 7.87 -2.92
C PHE A 72 16.73 8.05 -4.15
N SER A 73 17.70 7.13 -4.31
CA SER A 73 18.55 7.09 -5.50
C SER A 73 17.70 6.89 -6.77
N LEU A 74 18.24 7.34 -7.92
CA LEU A 74 17.56 7.15 -9.21
C LEU A 74 17.18 5.68 -9.45
N GLN A 75 18.08 4.75 -9.14
CA GLN A 75 17.82 3.32 -9.31
C GLN A 75 16.71 2.80 -8.40
N ASP A 76 16.60 3.31 -7.16
CA ASP A 76 15.53 2.92 -6.23
C ASP A 76 14.19 3.50 -6.68
N ARG A 77 14.18 4.74 -7.21
CA ARG A 77 12.97 5.36 -7.79
C ARG A 77 12.47 4.60 -9.01
N ILE A 78 13.35 4.24 -9.94
CA ILE A 78 13.01 3.40 -11.10
C ILE A 78 12.34 2.09 -10.66
N TYR A 79 12.85 1.47 -9.59
CA TYR A 79 12.26 0.25 -9.04
C TYR A 79 10.83 0.49 -8.51
N ILE A 80 10.63 1.56 -7.74
CA ILE A 80 9.30 1.92 -7.20
C ILE A 80 8.33 2.22 -8.33
N ASP A 81 8.75 2.99 -9.33
CA ASP A 81 7.94 3.34 -10.51
C ASP A 81 7.48 2.10 -11.28
N TYR A 82 8.39 1.18 -11.52
CA TYR A 82 8.06 -0.06 -12.20
C TYR A 82 7.11 -0.95 -11.38
N LYS A 83 7.42 -1.15 -10.10
CA LYS A 83 6.72 -2.14 -9.28
C LYS A 83 5.39 -1.64 -8.73
N TYR A 84 5.33 -0.39 -8.30
CA TYR A 84 4.19 0.16 -7.56
C TYR A 84 3.41 1.19 -8.34
N PHE A 85 4.08 2.13 -9.01
CA PHE A 85 3.41 3.23 -9.69
C PHE A 85 3.09 2.94 -11.15
N LYS A 86 3.67 1.88 -11.74
CA LYS A 86 3.48 1.50 -13.16
C LYS A 86 3.77 2.65 -14.13
N LYS A 87 4.67 3.55 -13.75
CA LYS A 87 5.07 4.71 -14.56
C LYS A 87 6.15 4.35 -15.60
N MET A 88 6.66 3.12 -15.57
CA MET A 88 7.78 2.70 -16.43
C MET A 88 7.43 1.43 -17.19
N ASP A 89 7.83 1.38 -18.45
CA ASP A 89 7.68 0.19 -19.29
C ASP A 89 8.65 -0.92 -18.84
N LYS A 90 8.21 -2.17 -19.01
CA LYS A 90 8.98 -3.37 -18.67
C LYS A 90 10.35 -3.39 -19.37
N LYS A 91 10.42 -2.97 -20.64
CA LYS A 91 11.67 -2.89 -21.41
C LYS A 91 12.71 -1.95 -20.79
N ALA A 92 12.28 -0.80 -20.31
CA ALA A 92 13.17 0.16 -19.66
C ALA A 92 13.73 -0.40 -18.33
N TYR A 93 12.97 -1.24 -17.64
CA TYR A 93 13.38 -1.91 -16.42
C TYR A 93 14.34 -3.09 -16.71
N GLU A 94 14.10 -3.88 -17.77
CA GLU A 94 14.94 -5.02 -18.17
C GLU A 94 16.36 -4.57 -18.55
N ASN A 95 16.54 -3.35 -19.06
CA ASN A 95 17.84 -2.76 -19.36
C ASN A 95 18.71 -2.48 -18.10
N LEU A 96 18.17 -2.64 -16.89
CA LEU A 96 18.92 -2.46 -15.64
C LEU A 96 19.77 -3.69 -15.22
N ASP A 97 19.82 -4.70 -16.03
CA ASP A 97 20.69 -5.89 -15.90
C ASP A 97 20.72 -6.54 -14.48
N PHE A 98 19.54 -6.70 -13.89
CA PHE A 98 19.42 -7.37 -12.59
C PHE A 98 19.13 -8.86 -12.73
N SER A 99 19.99 -9.70 -12.17
CA SER A 99 19.62 -11.10 -11.95
C SER A 99 18.38 -11.20 -11.06
N SER A 100 17.51 -12.19 -11.28
CA SER A 100 16.29 -12.41 -10.48
C SER A 100 16.57 -12.40 -8.96
N ARG A 101 17.73 -12.91 -8.54
CA ARG A 101 18.12 -12.97 -7.12
C ARG A 101 18.50 -11.59 -6.58
N ALA A 102 19.22 -10.78 -7.36
CA ALA A 102 19.56 -9.40 -7.02
C ALA A 102 18.29 -8.53 -6.92
N TYR A 103 17.34 -8.73 -7.84
CA TYR A 103 16.04 -8.08 -7.84
C TYR A 103 15.29 -8.27 -6.51
N PHE A 104 15.13 -9.52 -6.04
CA PHE A 104 14.38 -9.79 -4.80
C PHE A 104 15.09 -9.24 -3.55
N ARG A 105 16.43 -9.32 -3.50
CA ARG A 105 17.20 -8.73 -2.40
C ARG A 105 17.02 -7.20 -2.34
N ARG A 106 17.11 -6.56 -3.49
CA ARG A 106 16.94 -5.10 -3.59
C ARG A 106 15.53 -4.68 -3.21
N GLN A 107 14.52 -5.42 -3.66
CA GLN A 107 13.13 -5.18 -3.27
C GLN A 107 12.97 -5.18 -1.75
N LEU A 108 13.47 -6.21 -1.08
CA LEU A 108 13.32 -6.32 0.36
C LEU A 108 14.07 -5.20 1.09
N ALA A 109 15.29 -4.88 0.67
CA ALA A 109 16.10 -3.81 1.25
C ALA A 109 15.40 -2.44 1.06
N LEU A 110 14.87 -2.18 -0.13
CA LEU A 110 14.18 -0.93 -0.45
C LEU A 110 12.92 -0.74 0.39
N ILE A 111 12.08 -1.78 0.51
CA ILE A 111 10.88 -1.70 1.33
C ILE A 111 11.20 -1.52 2.82
N LYS A 112 12.25 -2.16 3.31
CA LYS A 112 12.72 -1.92 4.70
C LYS A 112 13.19 -0.48 4.89
N LYS A 113 13.98 0.05 3.96
CA LYS A 113 14.43 1.45 3.99
C LYS A 113 13.23 2.40 3.97
N PHE A 114 12.27 2.16 3.09
CA PHE A 114 11.04 2.95 3.00
C PHE A 114 10.23 2.91 4.30
N ALA A 115 10.09 1.73 4.92
CA ALA A 115 9.40 1.57 6.20
C ALA A 115 10.06 2.36 7.34
N VAL A 116 11.40 2.37 7.37
CA VAL A 116 12.17 3.18 8.36
C VAL A 116 11.94 4.68 8.14
N GLU A 117 11.96 5.14 6.90
CA GLU A 117 11.74 6.56 6.60
C GLU A 117 10.30 7.00 6.93
N LEU A 118 9.28 6.14 6.71
CA LEU A 118 7.92 6.40 7.15
C LEU A 118 7.81 6.55 8.66
N GLU A 119 8.45 5.65 9.41
CA GLU A 119 8.46 5.68 10.89
C GLU A 119 9.11 6.97 11.42
N LYS A 120 10.22 7.43 10.82
CA LYS A 120 10.85 8.73 11.14
C LYS A 120 9.92 9.92 10.89
N LYS A 121 8.94 9.78 9.99
CA LYS A 121 7.94 10.81 9.70
C LYS A 121 6.66 10.66 10.54
N GLY A 122 6.67 9.80 11.55
CA GLY A 122 5.52 9.57 12.44
C GLY A 122 4.46 8.62 11.87
N VAL A 123 4.74 7.97 10.74
CA VAL A 123 3.85 6.95 10.17
C VAL A 123 4.35 5.59 10.61
N ASP A 124 3.96 5.18 11.80
CA ASP A 124 4.34 3.90 12.42
C ASP A 124 3.23 2.83 12.29
N ASP A 125 3.43 1.70 12.94
CA ASP A 125 2.49 0.59 12.93
C ASP A 125 1.18 0.96 13.64
N GLU A 126 1.24 1.74 14.72
CA GLU A 126 0.08 2.17 15.49
C GLU A 126 -0.77 3.17 14.67
N PHE A 127 -0.13 4.13 14.04
CA PHE A 127 -0.80 5.07 13.14
C PHE A 127 -1.51 4.35 12.00
N PHE A 128 -0.84 3.35 11.38
CA PHE A 128 -1.45 2.57 10.31
C PHE A 128 -2.72 1.83 10.77
N GLU A 129 -2.67 1.14 11.90
CA GLU A 129 -3.82 0.38 12.42
C GLU A 129 -4.96 1.31 12.88
N ARG A 130 -4.63 2.42 13.53
CA ARG A 130 -5.60 3.34 14.10
C ARG A 130 -6.29 4.20 13.05
N GLU A 131 -5.55 4.72 12.07
CA GLU A 131 -6.08 5.71 11.13
C GLU A 131 -6.28 5.14 9.71
N LEU A 132 -5.25 4.54 9.15
CA LEU A 132 -5.26 4.16 7.73
C LEU A 132 -6.09 2.91 7.44
N LYS A 133 -6.06 1.94 8.33
CA LYS A 133 -6.80 0.67 8.14
C LYS A 133 -8.31 0.83 8.27
N LYS A 134 -8.79 1.92 8.87
CA LYS A 134 -10.22 2.28 8.89
C LYS A 134 -10.73 2.67 7.52
N ILE A 135 -9.87 3.20 6.66
CA ILE A 135 -10.22 3.59 5.29
C ILE A 135 -10.45 2.32 4.46
N SER A 136 -11.66 2.12 4.00
CA SER A 136 -12.08 0.87 3.32
C SER A 136 -11.21 0.50 2.13
N ALA A 137 -10.80 1.49 1.33
CA ALA A 137 -9.92 1.29 0.18
C ALA A 137 -8.51 0.84 0.61
N VAL A 138 -7.94 1.43 1.67
CA VAL A 138 -6.63 1.05 2.22
C VAL A 138 -6.70 -0.36 2.81
N ARG A 139 -7.77 -0.67 3.54
CA ARG A 139 -8.01 -2.01 4.09
C ARG A 139 -8.07 -3.07 2.99
N SER A 140 -8.79 -2.80 1.91
CA SER A 140 -8.86 -3.72 0.75
C SER A 140 -7.48 -3.98 0.13
N ILE A 141 -6.66 -2.94 0.00
CA ILE A 141 -5.27 -3.06 -0.50
C ILE A 141 -4.42 -3.86 0.48
N TYR A 142 -4.55 -3.62 1.78
CA TYR A 142 -3.85 -4.36 2.82
C TYR A 142 -4.16 -5.86 2.77
N ASP A 143 -5.44 -6.22 2.68
CA ASP A 143 -5.89 -7.62 2.58
C ASP A 143 -5.34 -8.29 1.32
N GLN A 144 -5.26 -7.57 0.20
CA GLN A 144 -4.63 -8.06 -1.02
C GLN A 144 -3.15 -8.35 -0.82
N VAL A 145 -2.38 -7.40 -0.24
CA VAL A 145 -0.94 -7.55 0.03
C VAL A 145 -0.70 -8.73 0.95
N GLN A 146 -1.51 -8.90 1.99
CA GLN A 146 -1.40 -9.99 2.94
C GLN A 146 -1.63 -11.36 2.29
N ARG A 147 -2.62 -11.49 1.41
CA ARG A 147 -2.87 -12.72 0.64
C ARG A 147 -1.70 -13.06 -0.28
N GLU A 148 -1.14 -12.08 -0.96
CA GLU A 148 0.01 -12.26 -1.86
C GLU A 148 1.24 -12.76 -1.08
N GLU A 149 1.54 -12.18 0.09
CA GLU A 149 2.63 -12.61 0.95
C GLU A 149 2.42 -14.03 1.50
N SER A 150 1.22 -14.35 1.93
CA SER A 150 0.86 -15.69 2.42
C SER A 150 1.03 -16.75 1.31
N ASN A 151 0.62 -16.45 0.10
CA ASN A 151 0.75 -17.35 -1.05
C ASN A 151 2.22 -17.53 -1.46
N TYR A 152 3.04 -16.47 -1.37
CA TYR A 152 4.46 -16.56 -1.64
C TYR A 152 5.17 -17.48 -0.63
N ASN A 153 4.89 -17.32 0.66
CA ASN A 153 5.48 -18.12 1.73
C ASN A 153 5.09 -19.60 1.61
N LYS A 154 3.83 -19.92 1.23
CA LYS A 154 3.38 -21.28 0.97
C LYS A 154 4.12 -21.95 -0.19
N LYS A 155 4.41 -21.20 -1.27
CA LYS A 155 5.16 -21.71 -2.44
C LYS A 155 6.63 -21.97 -2.12
N THR A 156 7.24 -21.12 -1.27
CA THR A 156 8.64 -21.23 -0.88
C THR A 156 8.84 -22.42 0.05
N ASN A 157 7.95 -22.62 1.02
CA ASN A 157 8.00 -23.74 1.96
C ASN A 157 7.77 -25.11 1.28
N LYS A 158 6.98 -25.16 0.20
CA LYS A 158 6.80 -26.40 -0.59
C LYS A 158 8.06 -26.81 -1.36
N LYS A 159 8.93 -25.85 -1.71
CA LYS A 159 10.19 -26.15 -2.42
C LYS A 159 11.33 -26.61 -1.50
N THR A 160 11.19 -26.42 -0.18
CA THR A 160 12.20 -26.78 0.81
C THR A 160 11.94 -28.12 1.52
N LEU A 161 10.88 -28.86 1.17
CA LEU A 161 10.65 -30.19 1.71
C LEU A 161 11.70 -31.15 1.14
N PRO A 162 12.46 -31.88 2.01
CA PRO A 162 13.46 -32.80 1.55
C PRO A 162 12.81 -33.93 0.72
N VAL A 163 13.40 -34.20 -0.43
CA VAL A 163 13.07 -35.37 -1.25
C VAL A 163 13.29 -36.59 -0.36
N LYS A 164 12.22 -37.32 -0.04
CA LYS A 164 12.34 -38.63 0.65
C LYS A 164 13.21 -39.52 -0.20
N VAL A 165 14.45 -39.75 0.26
CA VAL A 165 15.32 -40.77 -0.30
C VAL A 165 14.62 -42.09 -0.10
N LYS A 166 14.13 -42.72 -1.18
CA LYS A 166 13.69 -44.11 -1.17
C LYS A 166 14.89 -44.96 -0.85
N LYS A 167 14.96 -45.50 0.36
CA LYS A 167 15.85 -46.62 0.66
C LYS A 167 15.32 -47.82 -0.14
N SER A 168 16.05 -48.19 -1.19
CA SER A 168 15.92 -49.51 -1.82
C SER A 168 16.52 -50.55 -0.87
N ALA A 169 15.71 -51.50 -0.49
CA ALA A 169 16.12 -52.74 0.14
C ALA A 169 16.73 -53.70 -0.89
#